data_a0f4f0ff48dc72a2cbcccdf36e51bb6a
#
_entry.id   a0f4f0ff48dc72a2cbcccdf36e51bb6a
#
_cell.length_a   1.000
_cell.length_b   1.000
_cell.length_c   1.000
_cell.angle_alpha   90.00
_cell.angle_beta   90.00
_cell.angle_gamma   90.00
#
_symmetry.space_group_name_H-M   'P 1'
#
loop_
_entity.id
_entity.type
_entity.pdbx_description
1 polymer ?
#
loop_
_entity_poly.entity_id
_entity_poly.type
_entity_poly.pdbx_seq_one_letter_code
_entity_poly.pdbx_strand_id
1 'polypeptide(L)'
;MIEVAEVFRRFADDYLSAHDAGKAGASLLPSHRRAITDIIACRTEALGGHLWRCDACSTEVYSYHSCKNRSCPKCHTDQTTRWLEARKIEMLPCRYFHVTITVPEVLGNVLRANQRDGYALLMKAAAESIIEIARDSRYVGATVGVLAVLHTWTQQLNHRPHVHCLVTGGGVSDDGNHWHPARNGFLVPVQALADLVRGKLRAALRKRRPDLTLPKATWAKPWVVDCMAWGEGNEAVLRYLARYVFRVAITNNRIVGLDDKCVTIGHKDRKSMQWRTTRLSGHEFMRRFLLLPAA
;
A
#
# COMPACT_ATOMS: atom_id res chain seq x y z
N MET A 1 23.60 6.68 -5.14
CA MET A 1 22.37 5.96 -4.66
C MET A 1 21.85 5.16 -5.81
N ILE A 2 21.66 3.85 -5.65
CA ILE A 2 21.14 2.97 -6.70
C ILE A 2 19.63 3.22 -6.87
N GLU A 3 19.17 3.38 -8.10
CA GLU A 3 17.78 3.63 -8.42
C GLU A 3 17.07 2.38 -8.95
N VAL A 4 15.75 2.29 -8.74
CA VAL A 4 14.92 1.25 -9.37
C VAL A 4 15.07 1.28 -10.90
N ALA A 5 15.22 2.46 -11.49
CA ALA A 5 15.47 2.61 -12.92
C ALA A 5 16.78 1.94 -13.39
N GLU A 6 17.84 1.98 -12.57
CA GLU A 6 19.10 1.28 -12.88
C GLU A 6 18.94 -0.24 -12.84
N VAL A 7 18.20 -0.73 -11.82
CA VAL A 7 17.85 -2.16 -11.75
C VAL A 7 17.08 -2.59 -12.99
N PHE A 8 16.10 -1.79 -13.41
CA PHE A 8 15.29 -2.10 -14.58
C PHE A 8 16.12 -2.06 -15.87
N ARG A 9 16.99 -1.04 -16.06
CA ARG A 9 17.88 -1.01 -17.23
C ARG A 9 18.79 -2.26 -17.33
N ARG A 10 19.22 -2.78 -16.19
CA ARG A 10 20.09 -3.96 -16.14
C ARG A 10 19.38 -5.27 -16.48
N PHE A 11 18.14 -5.44 -16.03
CA PHE A 11 17.46 -6.74 -16.09
C PHE A 11 16.22 -6.77 -16.99
N ALA A 12 15.78 -5.63 -17.54
CA ALA A 12 14.51 -5.58 -18.28
C ALA A 12 14.52 -6.43 -19.55
N ASP A 13 15.58 -6.37 -20.33
CA ASP A 13 15.65 -7.07 -21.63
C ASP A 13 15.59 -8.59 -21.44
N ASP A 14 16.38 -9.13 -20.52
CA ASP A 14 16.35 -10.55 -20.20
C ASP A 14 15.01 -10.97 -19.60
N TYR A 15 14.45 -10.13 -18.71
CA TYR A 15 13.15 -10.39 -18.09
C TYR A 15 12.00 -10.41 -19.10
N LEU A 16 11.97 -9.45 -20.02
CA LEU A 16 10.97 -9.36 -21.08
C LEU A 16 11.11 -10.54 -22.07
N SER A 17 12.34 -10.83 -22.49
CA SER A 17 12.64 -11.94 -23.40
C SER A 17 12.25 -13.29 -22.81
N ALA A 18 12.47 -13.51 -21.52
CA ALA A 18 12.06 -14.74 -20.83
C ALA A 18 10.53 -14.91 -20.79
N HIS A 19 9.79 -13.81 -20.63
CA HIS A 19 8.32 -13.84 -20.68
C HIS A 19 7.79 -14.03 -22.10
N ASP A 20 8.36 -13.38 -23.10
CA ASP A 20 7.95 -13.49 -24.50
C ASP A 20 8.24 -14.91 -25.05
N ALA A 21 9.31 -15.55 -24.60
CA ALA A 21 9.62 -16.94 -24.91
C ALA A 21 8.78 -17.97 -24.12
N GLY A 22 7.85 -17.56 -23.27
CA GLY A 22 7.04 -18.46 -22.45
C GLY A 22 7.80 -19.16 -21.32
N LYS A 23 9.08 -18.84 -21.11
CA LYS A 23 9.95 -19.49 -20.11
C LYS A 23 9.66 -19.03 -18.67
N ALA A 24 9.03 -17.87 -18.51
CA ALA A 24 8.77 -17.25 -17.21
C ALA A 24 7.34 -17.48 -16.68
N GLY A 25 6.60 -18.43 -17.24
CA GLY A 25 5.22 -18.75 -16.83
C GLY A 25 4.17 -17.83 -17.46
N ALA A 26 3.35 -17.17 -16.66
CA ALA A 26 2.26 -16.33 -17.16
C ALA A 26 2.75 -15.13 -17.99
N SER A 27 1.99 -14.79 -19.03
CA SER A 27 2.25 -13.62 -19.89
C SER A 27 2.32 -12.33 -19.06
N LEU A 28 3.24 -11.45 -19.41
CA LEU A 28 3.42 -10.17 -18.76
C LEU A 28 2.27 -9.22 -19.14
N LEU A 29 1.63 -8.60 -18.15
CA LEU A 29 0.54 -7.66 -18.39
C LEU A 29 1.06 -6.41 -19.14
N PRO A 30 0.24 -5.79 -20.03
CA PRO A 30 0.61 -4.54 -20.69
C PRO A 30 0.99 -3.42 -19.71
N SER A 31 0.33 -3.36 -18.53
CA SER A 31 0.65 -2.42 -17.47
C SER A 31 2.04 -2.62 -16.87
N HIS A 32 2.52 -3.85 -16.80
CA HIS A 32 3.88 -4.16 -16.33
C HIS A 32 4.92 -3.69 -17.33
N ARG A 33 4.72 -3.95 -18.62
CA ARG A 33 5.63 -3.46 -19.70
C ARG A 33 5.71 -1.94 -19.68
N ARG A 34 4.54 -1.28 -19.59
CA ARG A 34 4.48 0.16 -19.47
C ARG A 34 5.22 0.68 -18.22
N ALA A 35 5.07 0.04 -17.07
CA ALA A 35 5.77 0.44 -15.86
C ALA A 35 7.30 0.34 -16.01
N ILE A 36 7.80 -0.71 -16.67
CA ILE A 36 9.24 -0.87 -16.97
C ILE A 36 9.73 0.31 -17.83
N THR A 37 9.10 0.55 -18.97
CA THR A 37 9.46 1.63 -19.90
C THR A 37 9.39 3.01 -19.23
N ASP A 38 8.29 3.30 -18.54
CA ASP A 38 8.06 4.57 -17.88
C ASP A 38 9.10 4.86 -16.78
N ILE A 39 9.45 3.84 -15.96
CA ILE A 39 10.41 4.00 -14.88
C ILE A 39 11.83 4.20 -15.40
N ILE A 40 12.21 3.47 -16.45
CA ILE A 40 13.51 3.62 -17.11
C ILE A 40 13.66 5.02 -17.69
N ALA A 41 12.62 5.52 -18.37
CA ALA A 41 12.62 6.83 -19.01
C ALA A 41 12.40 8.01 -18.05
N CYS A 42 12.02 7.74 -16.79
CA CYS A 42 11.62 8.79 -15.85
C CYS A 42 12.75 9.77 -15.54
N ARG A 43 12.49 11.05 -15.79
CA ARG A 43 13.44 12.15 -15.62
C ARG A 43 14.73 11.97 -16.42
N THR A 44 14.58 11.51 -17.67
CA THR A 44 15.63 11.46 -18.67
C THR A 44 15.20 12.22 -19.91
N GLU A 45 16.12 12.44 -20.82
CA GLU A 45 15.88 13.08 -22.12
C GLU A 45 14.80 12.38 -22.96
N ALA A 46 14.60 11.07 -22.78
CA ALA A 46 13.59 10.28 -23.47
C ALA A 46 12.15 10.77 -23.27
N LEU A 47 11.87 11.50 -22.17
CA LEU A 47 10.56 12.10 -21.91
C LEU A 47 10.53 13.61 -22.24
N GLY A 48 11.60 14.16 -22.81
CA GLY A 48 11.76 15.59 -23.00
C GLY A 48 11.88 16.36 -21.68
N GLY A 49 11.84 17.68 -21.76
CA GLY A 49 12.02 18.51 -20.57
C GLY A 49 11.96 20.00 -20.91
N HIS A 50 12.37 20.80 -19.94
CA HIS A 50 12.54 22.24 -20.05
C HIS A 50 14.00 22.60 -19.85
N LEU A 51 14.47 23.52 -20.68
CA LEU A 51 15.75 24.20 -20.48
C LEU A 51 15.47 25.55 -19.85
N TRP A 52 16.06 25.78 -18.71
CA TRP A 52 16.04 27.07 -18.02
C TRP A 52 17.39 27.75 -18.18
N ARG A 53 17.39 28.99 -18.58
CA ARG A 53 18.61 29.79 -18.70
C ARG A 53 18.53 30.99 -17.75
N CYS A 54 19.57 31.19 -16.98
CA CYS A 54 19.66 32.35 -16.09
C CYS A 54 20.00 33.60 -16.91
N ASP A 55 19.18 34.65 -16.82
CA ASP A 55 19.42 35.89 -17.54
C ASP A 55 20.65 36.63 -17.06
N ALA A 56 21.08 36.46 -15.80
CA ALA A 56 22.22 37.13 -15.21
C ALA A 56 23.59 36.49 -15.51
N CYS A 57 23.64 35.13 -15.53
CA CYS A 57 24.92 34.41 -15.70
C CYS A 57 24.92 33.40 -16.83
N SER A 58 23.83 33.31 -17.63
CA SER A 58 23.64 32.37 -18.76
C SER A 58 23.80 30.89 -18.37
N THR A 59 23.79 30.54 -17.10
CA THR A 59 23.81 29.16 -16.65
C THR A 59 22.54 28.45 -17.12
N GLU A 60 22.70 27.27 -17.72
CA GLU A 60 21.60 26.44 -18.20
C GLU A 60 21.34 25.28 -17.23
N VAL A 61 20.05 25.03 -16.96
CA VAL A 61 19.57 23.94 -16.11
C VAL A 61 18.49 23.15 -16.84
N TYR A 62 18.72 21.85 -17.02
CA TYR A 62 17.74 20.95 -17.63
C TYR A 62 16.83 20.35 -16.57
N SER A 63 15.51 20.39 -16.82
CA SER A 63 14.49 19.77 -15.99
C SER A 63 13.69 18.77 -16.82
N TYR A 64 14.03 17.50 -16.75
CA TYR A 64 13.35 16.44 -17.49
C TYR A 64 12.00 16.05 -16.90
N HIS A 65 11.05 15.73 -17.79
CA HIS A 65 9.71 15.34 -17.39
C HIS A 65 9.66 14.03 -16.59
N SER A 66 8.70 13.95 -15.69
CA SER A 66 8.42 12.75 -14.90
C SER A 66 7.48 11.81 -15.66
N CYS A 67 7.64 10.49 -15.48
CA CYS A 67 6.79 9.50 -16.13
C CYS A 67 5.36 9.42 -15.57
N LYS A 68 5.09 10.00 -14.43
CA LYS A 68 3.80 9.96 -13.70
C LYS A 68 3.26 8.55 -13.45
N ASN A 69 4.08 7.50 -13.64
CA ASN A 69 3.69 6.13 -13.35
C ASN A 69 3.55 5.93 -11.84
N ARG A 70 2.45 5.30 -11.42
CA ARG A 70 2.15 5.06 -10.00
C ARG A 70 3.19 4.23 -9.28
N SER A 71 3.89 3.35 -9.98
CA SER A 71 4.94 2.50 -9.41
C SER A 71 6.31 3.17 -9.35
N CYS A 72 6.48 4.36 -9.94
CA CYS A 72 7.76 5.04 -10.02
C CYS A 72 8.18 5.71 -8.71
N PRO A 73 9.31 5.33 -8.09
CA PRO A 73 9.76 5.94 -6.82
C PRO A 73 10.04 7.44 -6.91
N LYS A 74 10.37 7.95 -8.11
CA LYS A 74 10.69 9.37 -8.33
C LYS A 74 9.44 10.26 -8.43
N CYS A 75 8.27 9.69 -8.80
CA CYS A 75 7.09 10.48 -9.13
C CYS A 75 6.11 10.69 -7.97
N HIS A 76 6.31 10.00 -6.83
CA HIS A 76 5.34 10.00 -5.75
C HIS A 76 5.36 11.20 -4.83
N THR A 77 6.47 11.94 -4.75
CA THR A 77 6.61 13.03 -3.77
C THR A 77 5.53 14.10 -3.95
N ASP A 78 5.34 14.59 -5.18
CA ASP A 78 4.38 15.65 -5.47
C ASP A 78 2.93 15.19 -5.26
N GLN A 79 2.61 13.95 -5.63
CA GLN A 79 1.28 13.36 -5.41
C GLN A 79 1.00 13.20 -3.91
N THR A 80 1.99 12.74 -3.15
CA THR A 80 1.90 12.61 -1.70
C THR A 80 1.64 13.96 -1.02
N THR A 81 2.35 15.00 -1.43
CA THR A 81 2.18 16.35 -0.87
C THR A 81 0.78 16.89 -1.13
N ARG A 82 0.29 16.83 -2.37
CA ARG A 82 -1.06 17.28 -2.72
C ARG A 82 -2.14 16.51 -1.95
N TRP A 83 -1.98 15.21 -1.83
CA TRP A 83 -2.94 14.39 -1.08
C TRP A 83 -2.94 14.75 0.41
N LEU A 84 -1.76 14.96 1.01
CA LEU A 84 -1.63 15.38 2.40
C LEU A 84 -2.32 16.72 2.65
N GLU A 85 -2.11 17.69 1.78
CA GLU A 85 -2.74 19.01 1.87
C GLU A 85 -4.27 18.91 1.80
N ALA A 86 -4.80 18.12 0.86
CA ALA A 86 -6.22 17.88 0.74
C ALA A 86 -6.81 17.19 1.99
N ARG A 87 -6.10 16.22 2.57
CA ARG A 87 -6.58 15.50 3.76
C ARG A 87 -6.44 16.28 5.06
N LYS A 88 -5.51 17.23 5.14
CA LYS A 88 -5.38 18.11 6.33
C LYS A 88 -6.67 18.84 6.66
N ILE A 89 -7.40 19.28 5.63
CA ILE A 89 -8.65 20.03 5.78
C ILE A 89 -9.77 19.13 6.30
N GLU A 90 -9.72 17.83 6.01
CA GLU A 90 -10.75 16.85 6.41
C GLU A 90 -10.51 16.26 7.82
N MET A 91 -9.36 16.55 8.43
CA MET A 91 -9.03 15.99 9.74
C MET A 91 -9.84 16.64 10.84
N LEU A 92 -10.49 15.79 11.65
CA LEU A 92 -11.18 16.22 12.85
C LEU A 92 -10.20 16.49 14.00
N PRO A 93 -10.48 17.45 14.89
CA PRO A 93 -9.65 17.73 16.06
C PRO A 93 -9.89 16.67 17.17
N CYS A 94 -9.62 15.40 16.85
CA CYS A 94 -9.78 14.28 17.77
C CYS A 94 -8.56 13.36 17.70
N ARG A 95 -8.47 12.43 18.65
CA ARG A 95 -7.51 11.31 18.57
C ARG A 95 -7.84 10.41 17.40
N TYR A 96 -6.85 9.65 16.96
CA TYR A 96 -7.03 8.65 15.92
C TYR A 96 -6.50 7.29 16.38
N PHE A 97 -7.05 6.25 15.80
CA PHE A 97 -6.55 4.88 15.93
C PHE A 97 -6.07 4.37 14.58
N HIS A 98 -4.98 3.65 14.61
CA HIS A 98 -4.49 2.93 13.45
C HIS A 98 -4.86 1.45 13.60
N VAL A 99 -5.71 0.97 12.71
CA VAL A 99 -6.13 -0.43 12.65
C VAL A 99 -5.50 -1.08 11.44
N THR A 100 -4.82 -2.21 11.63
CA THR A 100 -4.26 -3.01 10.55
C THR A 100 -4.94 -4.38 10.51
N ILE A 101 -5.48 -4.75 9.36
CA ILE A 101 -6.15 -6.03 9.13
C ILE A 101 -5.39 -6.80 8.07
N THR A 102 -4.79 -7.93 8.44
CA THR A 102 -3.99 -8.77 7.54
C THR A 102 -4.71 -10.06 7.23
N VAL A 103 -4.88 -10.35 5.93
CA VAL A 103 -5.47 -11.60 5.48
C VAL A 103 -4.43 -12.74 5.42
N PRO A 104 -4.86 -14.01 5.58
CA PRO A 104 -3.99 -15.17 5.36
C PRO A 104 -3.42 -15.20 3.95
N GLU A 105 -2.19 -15.68 3.79
CA GLU A 105 -1.48 -15.75 2.52
C GLU A 105 -2.27 -16.49 1.43
N VAL A 106 -2.90 -17.60 1.80
CA VAL A 106 -3.72 -18.41 0.87
C VAL A 106 -4.87 -17.58 0.27
N LEU A 107 -5.56 -16.76 1.09
CA LEU A 107 -6.58 -15.85 0.60
C LEU A 107 -5.96 -14.71 -0.22
N GLY A 108 -4.79 -14.22 0.18
CA GLY A 108 -4.07 -13.20 -0.58
C GLY A 108 -3.86 -13.58 -2.05
N ASN A 109 -3.55 -14.85 -2.33
CA ASN A 109 -3.40 -15.34 -3.70
C ASN A 109 -4.72 -15.32 -4.48
N VAL A 110 -5.85 -15.67 -3.84
CA VAL A 110 -7.18 -15.59 -4.45
C VAL A 110 -7.56 -14.13 -4.74
N LEU A 111 -7.33 -13.22 -3.80
CA LEU A 111 -7.61 -11.79 -3.97
C LEU A 111 -6.75 -11.19 -5.09
N ARG A 112 -5.48 -11.62 -5.23
CA ARG A 112 -4.59 -11.18 -6.31
C ARG A 112 -5.08 -11.60 -7.68
N ALA A 113 -5.59 -12.82 -7.81
CA ALA A 113 -6.17 -13.29 -9.07
C ALA A 113 -7.49 -12.56 -9.42
N ASN A 114 -8.11 -11.88 -8.45
CA ASN A 114 -9.40 -11.21 -8.57
C ASN A 114 -9.35 -9.79 -7.99
N GLN A 115 -8.34 -9.00 -8.35
CA GLN A 115 -7.98 -7.75 -7.69
C GLN A 115 -9.14 -6.76 -7.54
N ARG A 116 -9.88 -6.51 -8.62
CA ARG A 116 -10.96 -5.53 -8.65
C ARG A 116 -12.02 -5.80 -7.57
N ASP A 117 -12.59 -6.99 -7.59
CA ASP A 117 -13.62 -7.36 -6.63
C ASP A 117 -13.02 -7.71 -5.25
N GLY A 118 -11.93 -8.49 -5.24
CA GLY A 118 -11.33 -8.99 -4.02
C GLY A 118 -10.80 -7.89 -3.08
N TYR A 119 -10.08 -6.92 -3.62
CA TYR A 119 -9.55 -5.82 -2.81
C TYR A 119 -10.62 -4.81 -2.40
N ALA A 120 -11.57 -4.49 -3.30
CA ALA A 120 -12.69 -3.63 -2.97
C ALA A 120 -13.55 -4.22 -1.84
N LEU A 121 -13.85 -5.52 -1.91
CA LEU A 121 -14.60 -6.23 -0.88
C LEU A 121 -13.84 -6.33 0.44
N LEU A 122 -12.51 -6.51 0.40
CA LEU A 122 -11.67 -6.51 1.61
C LEU A 122 -11.70 -5.16 2.31
N MET A 123 -11.49 -4.07 1.58
CA MET A 123 -11.54 -2.71 2.14
C MET A 123 -12.92 -2.38 2.71
N LYS A 124 -13.98 -2.73 1.98
CA LYS A 124 -15.36 -2.55 2.43
C LYS A 124 -15.65 -3.34 3.71
N ALA A 125 -15.31 -4.64 3.74
CA ALA A 125 -15.50 -5.47 4.93
C ALA A 125 -14.73 -4.93 6.14
N ALA A 126 -13.51 -4.42 5.95
CA ALA A 126 -12.73 -3.81 7.01
C ALA A 126 -13.43 -2.57 7.60
N ALA A 127 -13.80 -1.61 6.74
CA ALA A 127 -14.44 -0.36 7.17
C ALA A 127 -15.81 -0.62 7.84
N GLU A 128 -16.67 -1.41 7.21
CA GLU A 128 -17.99 -1.74 7.76
C GLU A 128 -17.92 -2.48 9.10
N SER A 129 -16.92 -3.35 9.28
CA SER A 129 -16.75 -4.06 10.55
C SER A 129 -16.30 -3.14 11.68
N ILE A 130 -15.40 -2.21 11.38
CA ILE A 130 -14.96 -1.21 12.37
C ILE A 130 -16.14 -0.34 12.79
N ILE A 131 -16.91 0.17 11.83
CA ILE A 131 -18.08 1.02 12.09
C ILE A 131 -19.14 0.25 12.91
N GLU A 132 -19.44 -0.99 12.53
CA GLU A 132 -20.46 -1.81 13.21
C GLU A 132 -20.09 -2.09 14.66
N ILE A 133 -18.85 -2.52 14.94
CA ILE A 133 -18.41 -2.77 16.31
C ILE A 133 -18.36 -1.47 17.11
N ALA A 134 -17.90 -0.37 16.53
CA ALA A 134 -17.80 0.90 17.22
C ALA A 134 -19.19 1.45 17.64
N ARG A 135 -20.26 1.13 16.91
CA ARG A 135 -21.64 1.52 17.26
C ARG A 135 -22.16 0.86 18.52
N ASP A 136 -21.59 -0.24 18.95
CA ASP A 136 -21.96 -0.85 20.23
C ASP A 136 -21.64 0.11 21.39
N SER A 137 -22.63 0.38 22.24
CA SER A 137 -22.51 1.31 23.38
C SER A 137 -21.46 0.91 24.42
N ARG A 138 -21.08 -0.37 24.42
CA ARG A 138 -19.95 -0.86 25.24
C ARG A 138 -18.60 -0.29 24.79
N TYR A 139 -18.49 0.22 23.56
CA TYR A 139 -17.24 0.74 22.96
C TYR A 139 -17.35 2.25 22.72
N VAL A 140 -17.73 2.68 21.52
CA VAL A 140 -17.91 4.10 21.20
C VAL A 140 -19.39 4.52 21.28
N GLY A 141 -20.31 3.65 20.88
CA GLY A 141 -21.75 3.92 20.87
C GLY A 141 -22.15 4.93 19.79
N ALA A 142 -21.37 5.06 18.73
CA ALA A 142 -21.58 6.05 17.68
C ALA A 142 -20.91 5.65 16.36
N THR A 143 -21.22 6.37 15.29
CA THR A 143 -20.61 6.14 13.97
C THR A 143 -19.25 6.80 13.87
N VAL A 144 -18.18 6.00 13.79
CA VAL A 144 -16.79 6.47 13.60
C VAL A 144 -16.47 6.74 12.14
N GLY A 145 -15.55 7.68 11.89
CA GLY A 145 -14.95 7.90 10.57
C GLY A 145 -13.85 6.89 10.29
N VAL A 146 -13.80 6.35 9.08
CA VAL A 146 -12.78 5.37 8.66
C VAL A 146 -12.19 5.76 7.33
N LEU A 147 -10.86 5.95 7.27
CA LEU A 147 -10.10 6.05 6.03
C LEU A 147 -9.30 4.75 5.83
N ALA A 148 -9.67 3.95 4.85
CA ALA A 148 -9.05 2.66 4.56
C ALA A 148 -8.07 2.76 3.39
N VAL A 149 -6.88 2.18 3.55
CA VAL A 149 -5.82 2.13 2.54
C VAL A 149 -5.36 0.68 2.37
N LEU A 150 -5.40 0.19 1.13
CA LEU A 150 -4.93 -1.15 0.80
C LEU A 150 -3.41 -1.17 0.64
N HIS A 151 -2.77 -2.13 1.29
CA HIS A 151 -1.40 -2.54 1.00
C HIS A 151 -1.35 -4.00 0.58
N THR A 152 -0.49 -4.31 -0.38
CA THR A 152 -0.39 -5.68 -0.90
C THR A 152 0.99 -6.30 -0.74
N TRP A 153 1.92 -5.62 -0.04
CA TRP A 153 3.31 -6.09 0.08
C TRP A 153 3.89 -5.92 1.49
N THR A 154 4.89 -6.74 1.77
CA THR A 154 5.76 -6.61 2.94
C THR A 154 6.99 -5.76 2.61
N GLN A 155 7.81 -5.44 3.61
CA GLN A 155 9.10 -4.77 3.39
C GLN A 155 10.09 -5.58 2.52
N GLN A 156 9.89 -6.89 2.41
CA GLN A 156 10.69 -7.79 1.55
C GLN A 156 10.09 -7.95 0.15
N LEU A 157 9.11 -7.12 -0.23
CA LEU A 157 8.40 -7.19 -1.50
C LEU A 157 7.60 -8.51 -1.70
N ASN A 158 7.27 -9.22 -0.64
CA ASN A 158 6.36 -10.37 -0.73
C ASN A 158 4.92 -9.88 -0.80
N HIS A 159 4.12 -10.50 -1.67
CA HIS A 159 2.70 -10.21 -1.76
C HIS A 159 1.98 -10.65 -0.47
N ARG A 160 1.38 -9.68 0.23
CA ARG A 160 0.61 -9.92 1.45
C ARG A 160 -0.43 -8.81 1.65
N PRO A 161 -1.64 -8.98 1.12
CA PRO A 161 -2.69 -7.98 1.25
C PRO A 161 -3.04 -7.70 2.71
N HIS A 162 -3.14 -6.43 3.03
CA HIS A 162 -3.60 -5.94 4.32
C HIS A 162 -4.18 -4.54 4.18
N VAL A 163 -5.13 -4.20 5.03
CA VAL A 163 -5.77 -2.90 5.03
C VAL A 163 -5.29 -2.12 6.24
N HIS A 164 -4.83 -0.91 6.00
CA HIS A 164 -4.58 0.08 7.04
C HIS A 164 -5.78 1.00 7.12
N CYS A 165 -6.38 1.09 8.29
CA CYS A 165 -7.47 2.01 8.55
C CYS A 165 -7.04 3.07 9.56
N LEU A 166 -7.24 4.34 9.20
CA LEU A 166 -7.25 5.42 10.16
C LEU A 166 -8.68 5.61 10.63
N VAL A 167 -8.89 5.54 11.93
CA VAL A 167 -10.21 5.60 12.54
C VAL A 167 -10.25 6.75 13.52
N THR A 168 -11.31 7.56 13.49
CA THR A 168 -11.50 8.64 14.46
C THR A 168 -11.62 8.07 15.89
N GLY A 169 -11.01 8.73 16.85
CA GLY A 169 -11.07 8.37 18.26
C GLY A 169 -12.37 8.79 18.94
N GLY A 170 -13.47 8.60 18.23
CA GLY A 170 -14.84 8.88 18.61
C GLY A 170 -15.72 8.86 17.39
N GLY A 171 -17.02 9.01 17.58
CA GLY A 171 -18.01 9.00 16.52
C GLY A 171 -19.14 9.99 16.75
N VAL A 172 -19.94 10.18 15.72
CA VAL A 172 -21.15 11.01 15.77
C VAL A 172 -22.35 10.12 16.06
N SER A 173 -23.21 10.54 16.99
CA SER A 173 -24.49 9.89 17.30
C SER A 173 -25.39 9.76 16.05
N ASP A 174 -26.37 8.87 16.08
CA ASP A 174 -27.24 8.62 14.93
C ASP A 174 -28.11 9.85 14.57
N ASP A 175 -28.40 10.72 15.53
CA ASP A 175 -29.09 12.01 15.31
C ASP A 175 -28.16 13.11 14.77
N GLY A 176 -26.86 12.86 14.66
CA GLY A 176 -25.85 13.79 14.16
C GLY A 176 -25.43 14.91 15.11
N ASN A 177 -25.99 14.97 16.34
CA ASN A 177 -25.85 16.13 17.23
C ASN A 177 -24.75 15.99 18.29
N HIS A 178 -24.32 14.76 18.60
CA HIS A 178 -23.41 14.50 19.70
C HIS A 178 -22.15 13.75 19.24
N TRP A 179 -21.03 14.17 19.82
CA TRP A 179 -19.76 13.46 19.66
C TRP A 179 -19.53 12.53 20.85
N HIS A 180 -19.34 11.26 20.58
CA HIS A 180 -19.02 10.23 21.57
C HIS A 180 -17.53 9.88 21.48
N PRO A 181 -16.70 10.28 22.44
CA PRO A 181 -15.28 9.97 22.42
C PRO A 181 -15.02 8.48 22.71
N ALA A 182 -14.07 7.90 22.01
CA ALA A 182 -13.55 6.58 22.36
C ALA A 182 -12.80 6.62 23.69
N ARG A 183 -12.73 5.48 24.37
CA ARG A 183 -11.96 5.35 25.61
C ARG A 183 -10.47 5.60 25.36
N ASN A 184 -9.76 6.02 26.40
CA ASN A 184 -8.33 6.26 26.29
C ASN A 184 -7.59 4.95 25.94
N GLY A 185 -6.86 4.95 24.81
CA GLY A 185 -6.07 3.82 24.35
C GLY A 185 -6.86 2.61 23.81
N PHE A 186 -8.20 2.67 23.77
CA PHE A 186 -9.05 1.56 23.33
C PHE A 186 -10.16 2.02 22.39
N LEU A 187 -10.26 1.40 21.24
CA LEU A 187 -11.32 1.64 20.25
C LEU A 187 -12.33 0.48 20.24
N VAL A 188 -11.87 -0.70 19.85
CA VAL A 188 -12.68 -1.92 19.70
C VAL A 188 -11.87 -3.16 20.05
N PRO A 189 -12.52 -4.29 20.43
CA PRO A 189 -11.82 -5.54 20.70
C PRO A 189 -11.33 -6.17 19.37
N VAL A 190 -10.01 -6.32 19.22
CA VAL A 190 -9.36 -6.78 17.98
C VAL A 190 -9.79 -8.19 17.56
N GLN A 191 -10.07 -9.09 18.51
CA GLN A 191 -10.51 -10.45 18.18
C GLN A 191 -11.91 -10.45 17.56
N ALA A 192 -12.86 -9.72 18.15
CA ALA A 192 -14.21 -9.58 17.61
C ALA A 192 -14.19 -8.89 16.22
N LEU A 193 -13.32 -7.89 16.06
CA LEU A 193 -13.12 -7.23 14.76
C LEU A 193 -12.58 -8.21 13.72
N ALA A 194 -11.60 -9.04 14.07
CA ALA A 194 -11.03 -10.05 13.16
C ALA A 194 -12.12 -11.05 12.69
N ASP A 195 -12.96 -11.50 13.60
CA ASP A 195 -14.04 -12.46 13.30
C ASP A 195 -15.12 -11.82 12.41
N LEU A 196 -15.49 -10.57 12.69
CA LEU A 196 -16.48 -9.85 11.91
C LEU A 196 -16.00 -9.55 10.48
N VAL A 197 -14.78 -9.06 10.32
CA VAL A 197 -14.17 -8.82 8.99
C VAL A 197 -14.12 -10.12 8.18
N ARG A 198 -13.66 -11.20 8.81
CA ARG A 198 -13.60 -12.53 8.21
C ARG A 198 -14.98 -13.00 7.73
N GLY A 199 -16.01 -12.85 8.56
CA GLY A 199 -17.38 -13.21 8.23
C GLY A 199 -17.94 -12.39 7.07
N LYS A 200 -17.83 -11.06 7.15
CA LYS A 200 -18.31 -10.14 6.11
C LYS A 200 -17.61 -10.38 4.78
N LEU A 201 -16.28 -10.48 4.76
CA LEU A 201 -15.55 -10.73 3.52
C LEU A 201 -15.93 -12.07 2.91
N ARG A 202 -16.08 -13.14 3.72
CA ARG A 202 -16.52 -14.46 3.24
C ARG A 202 -17.90 -14.39 2.59
N ALA A 203 -18.86 -13.74 3.23
CA ALA A 203 -20.20 -13.55 2.71
C ALA A 203 -20.21 -12.73 1.42
N ALA A 204 -19.47 -11.62 1.40
CA ALA A 204 -19.36 -10.73 0.24
C ALA A 204 -18.72 -11.44 -0.97
N LEU A 205 -17.63 -12.18 -0.76
CA LEU A 205 -16.98 -12.97 -1.83
C LEU A 205 -17.93 -14.04 -2.38
N ARG A 206 -18.63 -14.79 -1.53
CA ARG A 206 -19.59 -15.79 -1.98
C ARG A 206 -20.74 -15.19 -2.80
N LYS A 207 -21.22 -14.02 -2.40
CA LYS A 207 -22.30 -13.31 -3.12
C LYS A 207 -21.83 -12.76 -4.46
N ARG A 208 -20.64 -12.10 -4.48
CA ARG A 208 -20.14 -11.38 -5.66
C ARG A 208 -19.45 -12.31 -6.66
N ARG A 209 -18.77 -13.34 -6.16
CA ARG A 209 -17.96 -14.28 -6.93
C ARG A 209 -18.22 -15.72 -6.48
N PRO A 210 -19.43 -16.24 -6.74
CA PRO A 210 -19.81 -17.62 -6.36
C PRO A 210 -18.95 -18.70 -7.06
N ASP A 211 -18.31 -18.34 -8.17
CA ASP A 211 -17.38 -19.15 -8.94
C ASP A 211 -16.03 -19.40 -8.22
N LEU A 212 -15.70 -18.58 -7.21
CA LEU A 212 -14.41 -18.70 -6.53
C LEU A 212 -14.37 -19.82 -5.50
N THR A 213 -13.43 -20.73 -5.67
CA THR A 213 -13.08 -21.70 -4.63
C THR A 213 -12.26 -21.04 -3.54
N LEU A 214 -12.86 -20.90 -2.36
CA LEU A 214 -12.20 -20.32 -1.19
C LEU A 214 -11.59 -21.44 -0.34
N PRO A 215 -10.25 -21.48 -0.15
CA PRO A 215 -9.60 -22.54 0.60
C PRO A 215 -10.07 -22.59 2.06
N LYS A 216 -10.41 -23.78 2.55
CA LYS A 216 -10.90 -23.97 3.93
C LYS A 216 -9.91 -23.46 4.98
N ALA A 217 -8.61 -23.61 4.73
CA ALA A 217 -7.53 -23.14 5.60
C ALA A 217 -7.57 -21.62 5.88
N THR A 218 -8.14 -20.83 4.96
CA THR A 218 -8.34 -19.38 5.10
C THR A 218 -9.18 -19.03 6.34
N TRP A 219 -10.12 -19.89 6.68
CA TRP A 219 -11.14 -19.64 7.71
C TRP A 219 -10.85 -20.36 9.02
N ALA A 220 -9.87 -21.27 9.03
CA ALA A 220 -9.56 -22.12 10.16
C ALA A 220 -8.78 -21.40 11.28
N LYS A 221 -8.01 -20.36 10.94
CA LYS A 221 -7.19 -19.62 11.90
C LYS A 221 -7.70 -18.19 12.09
N PRO A 222 -7.54 -17.61 13.27
CA PRO A 222 -7.80 -16.20 13.51
C PRO A 222 -6.99 -15.33 12.54
N TRP A 223 -7.60 -14.23 12.07
CA TRP A 223 -6.87 -13.25 11.28
C TRP A 223 -6.09 -12.30 12.20
N VAL A 224 -5.02 -11.75 11.66
CA VAL A 224 -4.19 -10.82 12.43
C VAL A 224 -4.78 -9.41 12.28
N VAL A 225 -5.28 -8.91 13.40
CA VAL A 225 -5.76 -7.53 13.53
C VAL A 225 -4.97 -6.85 14.64
N ASP A 226 -4.51 -5.65 14.36
CA ASP A 226 -3.84 -4.78 15.31
C ASP A 226 -4.57 -3.44 15.38
N CYS A 227 -4.72 -2.90 16.59
CA CYS A 227 -5.38 -1.62 16.83
C CYS A 227 -4.57 -0.83 17.85
N MET A 228 -3.97 0.25 17.42
CA MET A 228 -3.15 1.11 18.27
C MET A 228 -3.70 2.52 18.31
N ALA A 229 -3.75 3.12 19.49
CA ALA A 229 -3.96 4.55 19.63
C ALA A 229 -2.80 5.27 18.95
N TRP A 230 -3.10 6.18 18.05
CA TRP A 230 -2.10 7.00 17.40
C TRP A 230 -2.06 8.37 18.08
N GLY A 231 -0.84 8.83 18.42
CA GLY A 231 -0.60 9.98 19.27
C GLY A 231 -1.29 11.29 18.89
N GLU A 232 -1.12 12.28 19.70
CA GLU A 232 -1.74 13.60 19.57
C GLU A 232 -1.14 14.34 18.36
N GLY A 233 -2.02 14.88 17.52
CA GLY A 233 -1.68 15.76 16.41
C GLY A 233 -2.02 15.22 15.04
N ASN A 234 -2.92 15.95 14.36
CA ASN A 234 -3.42 15.61 13.02
C ASN A 234 -2.30 15.44 11.99
N GLU A 235 -1.22 16.21 12.10
CA GLU A 235 -0.14 16.20 11.13
C GLU A 235 0.73 14.93 11.21
N ALA A 236 1.02 14.44 12.41
CA ALA A 236 1.78 13.19 12.60
C ALA A 236 1.02 11.99 12.04
N VAL A 237 -0.30 11.96 12.25
CA VAL A 237 -1.22 10.95 11.72
C VAL A 237 -1.25 10.96 10.19
N LEU A 238 -1.39 12.14 9.59
CA LEU A 238 -1.42 12.29 8.13
C LEU A 238 -0.09 11.95 7.49
N ARG A 239 1.03 12.40 8.04
CA ARG A 239 2.38 12.02 7.55
C ARG A 239 2.61 10.52 7.63
N TYR A 240 2.07 9.88 8.66
CA TYR A 240 2.12 8.43 8.75
C TYR A 240 1.32 7.77 7.65
N LEU A 241 0.06 8.18 7.43
CA LEU A 241 -0.80 7.65 6.37
C LEU A 241 -0.27 7.91 4.97
N ALA A 242 0.29 9.07 4.72
CA ALA A 242 0.89 9.38 3.43
C ALA A 242 1.97 8.37 3.02
N ARG A 243 2.70 7.83 4.00
CA ARG A 243 3.65 6.74 3.77
C ARG A 243 2.97 5.46 3.27
N TYR A 244 1.66 5.31 3.49
CA TYR A 244 0.90 4.14 3.07
C TYR A 244 0.11 4.40 1.80
N VAL A 245 -0.49 5.56 1.63
CA VAL A 245 -1.33 5.90 0.45
C VAL A 245 -0.52 5.95 -0.84
N PHE A 246 0.67 6.55 -0.79
CA PHE A 246 1.56 6.70 -1.95
C PHE A 246 2.82 5.84 -1.84
N ARG A 247 2.79 4.80 -1.03
CA ARG A 247 3.97 3.97 -0.86
C ARG A 247 4.22 3.17 -2.12
N VAL A 248 5.27 3.53 -2.83
CA VAL A 248 5.89 2.62 -3.79
C VAL A 248 6.38 1.36 -3.07
N ALA A 249 6.39 0.26 -3.77
CA ALA A 249 6.85 -1.02 -3.25
C ALA A 249 8.22 -0.92 -2.56
N ILE A 250 9.11 -0.15 -3.14
CA ILE A 250 10.44 0.15 -2.61
C ILE A 250 10.88 1.55 -3.02
N THR A 251 11.54 2.26 -2.12
CA THR A 251 12.23 3.53 -2.40
C THR A 251 13.68 3.26 -2.79
N ASN A 252 14.29 4.16 -3.58
CA ASN A 252 15.66 4.00 -4.07
C ASN A 252 16.67 3.79 -2.93
N ASN A 253 16.55 4.50 -1.82
CA ASN A 253 17.44 4.36 -0.67
C ASN A 253 17.42 2.99 0.03
N ARG A 254 16.47 2.13 -0.33
CA ARG A 254 16.41 0.74 0.16
C ARG A 254 17.14 -0.24 -0.75
N ILE A 255 17.60 0.18 -1.92
CA ILE A 255 18.45 -0.62 -2.79
C ILE A 255 19.89 -0.36 -2.35
N VAL A 256 20.47 -1.33 -1.67
CA VAL A 256 21.80 -1.21 -1.05
C VAL A 256 22.90 -1.90 -1.81
N GLY A 257 22.56 -2.69 -2.83
CA GLY A 257 23.52 -3.35 -3.75
C GLY A 257 22.87 -3.78 -5.05
N LEU A 258 23.64 -3.72 -6.13
CA LEU A 258 23.29 -4.14 -7.47
C LEU A 258 24.53 -4.75 -8.13
N ASP A 259 24.44 -5.98 -8.57
CA ASP A 259 25.45 -6.66 -9.39
C ASP A 259 24.82 -7.27 -10.65
N ASP A 260 25.59 -8.00 -11.45
CA ASP A 260 25.13 -8.55 -12.74
C ASP A 260 24.00 -9.60 -12.61
N LYS A 261 23.77 -10.14 -11.42
CA LYS A 261 22.81 -11.21 -11.20
C LYS A 261 21.73 -10.84 -10.18
N CYS A 262 22.05 -9.95 -9.25
CA CYS A 262 21.25 -9.76 -8.05
C CYS A 262 21.07 -8.30 -7.65
N VAL A 263 19.98 -8.08 -6.94
CA VAL A 263 19.64 -6.83 -6.24
C VAL A 263 19.59 -7.10 -4.75
N THR A 264 20.28 -6.31 -3.97
CA THR A 264 20.23 -6.39 -2.49
C THR A 264 19.37 -5.26 -1.96
N ILE A 265 18.31 -5.60 -1.22
CA ILE A 265 17.38 -4.64 -0.63
C ILE A 265 17.51 -4.62 0.89
N GLY A 266 17.52 -3.42 1.49
CA GLY A 266 17.49 -3.21 2.92
C GLY A 266 16.05 -3.19 3.45
N HIS A 267 15.84 -3.76 4.63
CA HIS A 267 14.57 -3.71 5.35
C HIS A 267 14.78 -3.75 6.86
N LYS A 268 13.85 -3.16 7.59
CA LYS A 268 13.88 -3.19 9.05
C LYS A 268 13.13 -4.42 9.56
N ASP A 269 13.80 -5.28 10.29
CA ASP A 269 13.18 -6.42 10.98
C ASP A 269 12.28 -5.93 12.12
N ARG A 270 11.02 -6.36 12.13
CA ARG A 270 10.03 -5.87 13.10
C ARG A 270 10.26 -6.36 14.52
N LYS A 271 10.89 -7.52 14.69
CA LYS A 271 11.13 -8.11 16.03
C LYS A 271 12.37 -7.51 16.66
N SER A 272 13.47 -7.50 15.93
CA SER A 272 14.75 -7.00 16.43
C SER A 272 14.93 -5.49 16.25
N MET A 273 14.06 -4.84 15.47
CA MET A 273 14.16 -3.43 15.06
C MET A 273 15.47 -3.08 14.32
N GLN A 274 16.27 -4.07 13.95
CA GLN A 274 17.53 -3.94 13.24
C GLN A 274 17.35 -3.93 11.72
N TRP A 275 18.24 -3.27 11.03
CA TRP A 275 18.34 -3.33 9.57
C TRP A 275 18.91 -4.68 9.16
N ARG A 276 18.25 -5.31 8.19
CA ARG A 276 18.67 -6.54 7.53
C ARG A 276 18.62 -6.35 6.02
N THR A 277 19.30 -7.21 5.30
CA THR A 277 19.29 -7.22 3.83
C THR A 277 18.67 -8.51 3.32
N THR A 278 18.05 -8.41 2.14
CA THR A 278 17.59 -9.56 1.36
C THR A 278 18.17 -9.45 -0.04
N ARG A 279 18.82 -10.50 -0.52
CA ARG A 279 19.36 -10.59 -1.88
C ARG A 279 18.37 -11.33 -2.76
N LEU A 280 18.00 -10.74 -3.89
CA LEU A 280 17.07 -11.28 -4.89
C LEU A 280 17.76 -11.34 -6.23
N SER A 281 17.48 -12.36 -7.05
CA SER A 281 17.87 -12.27 -8.46
C SER A 281 17.18 -11.09 -9.14
N GLY A 282 17.79 -10.51 -10.19
CA GLY A 282 17.19 -9.40 -10.91
C GLY A 282 15.75 -9.69 -11.38
N HIS A 283 15.53 -10.89 -11.94
CA HIS A 283 14.20 -11.34 -12.36
C HIS A 283 13.20 -11.43 -11.20
N GLU A 284 13.60 -11.96 -10.04
CA GLU A 284 12.74 -12.06 -8.88
C GLU A 284 12.41 -10.68 -8.28
N PHE A 285 13.37 -9.74 -8.29
CA PHE A 285 13.13 -8.36 -7.91
C PHE A 285 12.08 -7.73 -8.82
N MET A 286 12.24 -7.81 -10.16
CA MET A 286 11.30 -7.28 -11.13
C MET A 286 9.92 -7.91 -10.99
N ARG A 287 9.87 -9.25 -10.87
CA ARG A 287 8.62 -9.97 -10.64
C ARG A 287 7.88 -9.47 -9.39
N ARG A 288 8.57 -9.37 -8.27
CA ARG A 288 7.96 -8.85 -7.02
C ARG A 288 7.50 -7.42 -7.20
N PHE A 289 8.35 -6.56 -7.74
CA PHE A 289 8.04 -5.14 -7.94
C PHE A 289 6.79 -4.94 -8.82
N LEU A 290 6.72 -5.62 -9.96
CA LEU A 290 5.63 -5.47 -10.93
C LEU A 290 4.31 -6.12 -10.48
N LEU A 291 4.37 -7.15 -9.63
CA LEU A 291 3.18 -7.80 -9.08
C LEU A 291 2.49 -6.99 -7.98
N LEU A 292 3.12 -5.94 -7.48
CA LEU A 292 2.53 -5.08 -6.48
C LEU A 292 1.64 -4.05 -7.17
N PRO A 293 0.30 -4.12 -7.00
CA PRO A 293 -0.54 -3.05 -7.51
C PRO A 293 -0.11 -1.75 -6.86
N ALA A 294 0.12 -0.73 -7.66
CA ALA A 294 0.18 0.63 -7.15
C ALA A 294 -1.19 0.94 -6.53
N ALA A 295 -1.19 1.32 -5.26
CA ALA A 295 -2.39 1.67 -4.51
C ALA A 295 -3.15 2.83 -5.17
#